data_188c783ab06a5d549b22d36e951c0ed2
#
_entry.id   188c783ab06a5d549b22d36e951c0ed2
#
_cell.length_a   1.000
_cell.length_b   1.000
_cell.length_c   1.000
_cell.angle_alpha   90.00
_cell.angle_beta   90.00
_cell.angle_gamma   90.00
#
_symmetry.space_group_name_H-M   'P 1'
#
loop_
_entity.id
_entity.type
_entity.pdbx_description
1 polymer ?
#
loop_
_entity_poly.entity_id
_entity_poly.type
_entity_poly.pdbx_seq_one_letter_code
_entity_poly.pdbx_strand_id
1 'polypeptide(L)'
;NKLGRRTLLEWCDSAYNYVRELDKQYSDWLCIPQSVRMTSIKPSGTVSLLNGSTPGIHYPEDEYYIRRIRFGADSDMLPALEEAGYKIEKDHYSPNTMCVEFPVHEEHFKKGKREISMWEQLEIAAQYQHYWADNSVSITVTFKPEEATQIKDALEMYETRLKAVSFLKRKKQLIGLICSLNLK
;
A
#
# COMPACT_ATOMS: atom_id res chain seq x y z
N ASN A 1 -2.82 19.92 1.92
CA ASN A 1 -2.14 20.89 2.80
C ASN A 1 -0.77 21.24 2.19
N LYS A 2 -0.57 22.51 1.77
CA LYS A 2 0.67 22.97 1.12
C LYS A 2 1.92 22.77 2.00
N LEU A 3 1.78 22.91 3.32
CA LEU A 3 2.88 22.74 4.26
C LEU A 3 3.35 21.26 4.31
N GLY A 4 2.43 20.31 4.40
CA GLY A 4 2.79 18.88 4.44
C GLY A 4 3.45 18.41 3.15
N ARG A 5 3.04 18.93 1.99
CA ARG A 5 3.69 18.65 0.71
C ARG A 5 5.13 19.13 0.69
N ARG A 6 5.38 20.36 1.12
CA ARG A 6 6.73 20.94 1.17
C ARG A 6 7.65 20.13 2.09
N THR A 7 7.18 19.80 3.30
CA THR A 7 7.93 18.99 4.25
C THR A 7 8.28 17.61 3.69
N LEU A 8 7.32 16.95 3.00
CA LEU A 8 7.59 15.68 2.35
C LEU A 8 8.69 15.79 1.30
N LEU A 9 8.67 16.84 0.48
CA LEU A 9 9.71 17.06 -0.54
C LEU A 9 11.09 17.28 0.10
N GLU A 10 11.16 18.10 1.13
CA GLU A 10 12.40 18.36 1.87
C GLU A 10 12.97 17.08 2.49
N TRP A 11 12.10 16.22 3.05
CA TRP A 11 12.52 14.93 3.61
C TRP A 11 12.99 13.95 2.54
N CYS A 12 12.27 13.84 1.44
CA CYS A 12 12.66 12.97 0.33
C CYS A 12 14.02 13.38 -0.26
N ASP A 13 14.22 14.66 -0.50
CA ASP A 13 15.48 15.19 -1.05
C ASP A 13 16.65 14.97 -0.09
N SER A 14 16.50 15.33 1.17
CA SER A 14 17.54 15.14 2.18
C SER A 14 17.91 13.66 2.38
N ALA A 15 16.90 12.79 2.49
CA ALA A 15 17.11 11.37 2.67
C ALA A 15 17.71 10.71 1.44
N TYR A 16 17.30 11.10 0.24
CA TYR A 16 17.87 10.60 -1.01
C TYR A 16 19.36 10.94 -1.14
N ASN A 17 19.72 12.19 -0.89
CA ASN A 17 21.12 12.62 -0.95
C ASN A 17 21.98 11.88 0.10
N TYR A 18 21.45 11.71 1.32
CA TYR A 18 22.14 10.95 2.36
C TYR A 18 22.38 9.48 1.97
N VAL A 19 21.38 8.81 1.40
CA VAL A 19 21.52 7.42 0.91
C VAL A 19 22.56 7.34 -0.21
N ARG A 20 22.60 8.32 -1.11
CA ARG A 20 23.61 8.37 -2.17
C ARG A 20 25.03 8.51 -1.63
N GLU A 21 25.23 9.33 -0.63
CA GLU A 21 26.56 9.49 -0.01
C GLU A 21 27.00 8.21 0.72
N LEU A 22 26.07 7.55 1.43
CA LEU A 22 26.35 6.26 2.05
C LEU A 22 26.67 5.16 1.03
N ASP A 23 25.91 5.10 -0.08
CA ASP A 23 26.19 4.14 -1.15
C ASP A 23 27.59 4.31 -1.71
N LYS A 24 28.00 5.56 -1.96
CA LYS A 24 29.34 5.87 -2.42
C LYS A 24 30.40 5.40 -1.40
N GLN A 25 30.23 5.73 -0.15
CA GLN A 25 31.16 5.36 0.91
C GLN A 25 31.30 3.85 1.05
N TYR A 26 30.20 3.12 1.07
CA TYR A 26 30.22 1.66 1.21
C TYR A 26 30.73 0.97 -0.05
N SER A 27 30.40 1.49 -1.24
CA SER A 27 30.92 0.98 -2.51
C SER A 27 32.44 1.12 -2.56
N ASP A 28 32.99 2.25 -2.14
CA ASP A 28 34.42 2.49 -2.07
C ASP A 28 35.10 1.52 -1.05
N TRP A 29 34.52 1.32 0.13
CA TRP A 29 35.06 0.37 1.14
C TRP A 29 35.02 -1.09 0.67
N LEU A 30 33.97 -1.46 -0.05
CA LEU A 30 33.79 -2.84 -0.53
C LEU A 30 34.44 -3.08 -1.91
N CYS A 31 35.05 -2.05 -2.51
CA CYS A 31 35.63 -2.11 -3.86
C CYS A 31 34.64 -2.62 -4.93
N ILE A 32 33.39 -2.17 -4.85
CA ILE A 32 32.33 -2.49 -5.81
C ILE A 32 31.81 -1.21 -6.51
N PRO A 33 31.20 -1.31 -7.69
CA PRO A 33 30.57 -0.17 -8.35
C PRO A 33 29.42 0.40 -7.50
N GLN A 34 29.24 1.74 -7.56
CA GLN A 34 28.08 2.39 -6.94
C GLN A 34 26.77 1.89 -7.53
N SER A 35 25.73 1.90 -6.72
CA SER A 35 24.37 1.48 -7.10
C SER A 35 23.80 2.40 -8.17
N VAL A 36 23.28 1.82 -9.24
CA VAL A 36 22.59 2.57 -10.31
C VAL A 36 21.24 3.09 -9.83
N ARG A 37 20.58 2.36 -8.91
CA ARG A 37 19.27 2.68 -8.36
C ARG A 37 19.23 2.25 -6.90
N MET A 38 18.84 3.16 -6.00
CA MET A 38 18.89 2.92 -4.56
C MET A 38 17.53 2.92 -3.90
N THR A 39 16.58 3.64 -4.46
CA THR A 39 15.29 3.90 -3.84
C THR A 39 14.13 3.31 -4.62
N SER A 40 13.09 2.89 -3.89
CA SER A 40 11.87 2.33 -4.46
C SER A 40 10.70 2.52 -3.51
N ILE A 41 9.49 2.44 -4.03
CA ILE A 41 8.26 2.28 -3.26
C ILE A 41 7.62 0.96 -3.64
N LYS A 42 7.43 0.09 -2.65
CA LYS A 42 6.80 -1.23 -2.79
C LYS A 42 5.48 -1.29 -2.03
N PRO A 43 4.48 -2.05 -2.51
CA PRO A 43 3.26 -2.29 -1.75
C PRO A 43 3.55 -3.33 -0.66
N SER A 44 3.90 -2.89 0.53
CA SER A 44 4.17 -3.75 1.65
C SER A 44 2.87 -4.16 2.36
N GLY A 45 2.10 -5.05 1.75
CA GLY A 45 0.76 -5.40 2.22
C GLY A 45 0.69 -6.33 3.44
N THR A 46 1.80 -6.84 3.95
CA THR A 46 1.86 -7.73 5.12
C THR A 46 2.73 -7.17 6.23
N VAL A 47 4.01 -6.96 5.97
CA VAL A 47 5.00 -6.51 6.97
C VAL A 47 4.69 -5.11 7.50
N SER A 48 4.26 -4.18 6.64
CA SER A 48 3.88 -2.82 7.05
C SER A 48 2.75 -2.79 8.07
N LEU A 49 1.79 -3.71 7.95
CA LEU A 49 0.64 -3.77 8.86
C LEU A 49 1.01 -4.26 10.27
N LEU A 50 2.09 -5.04 10.42
CA LEU A 50 2.59 -5.42 11.73
C LEU A 50 3.09 -4.22 12.55
N ASN A 51 3.49 -3.16 11.86
CA ASN A 51 3.96 -1.90 12.48
C ASN A 51 2.87 -0.81 12.52
N GLY A 52 1.60 -1.15 12.24
CA GLY A 52 0.52 -0.18 12.17
C GLY A 52 0.66 0.84 11.04
N SER A 53 1.43 0.52 9.98
CA SER A 53 1.64 1.39 8.82
C SER A 53 0.78 0.95 7.64
N THR A 54 0.41 1.90 6.78
CA THR A 54 -0.29 1.62 5.53
C THR A 54 0.57 0.83 4.55
N PRO A 55 -0.01 0.06 3.61
CA PRO A 55 0.74 -0.69 2.61
C PRO A 55 1.32 0.23 1.53
N GLY A 56 2.58 0.65 1.71
CA GLY A 56 3.23 1.62 0.84
C GLY A 56 2.50 2.96 0.83
N ILE A 57 2.21 3.48 -0.37
CA ILE A 57 1.45 4.74 -0.55
C ILE A 57 -0.06 4.53 -0.69
N HIS A 58 -0.55 3.30 -0.45
CA HIS A 58 -1.98 3.02 -0.56
C HIS A 58 -2.72 3.52 0.67
N TYR A 59 -3.90 4.08 0.45
CA TYR A 59 -4.80 4.44 1.53
C TYR A 59 -5.41 3.19 2.18
N PRO A 60 -5.69 3.22 3.50
CA PRO A 60 -6.38 2.13 4.19
C PRO A 60 -7.81 1.96 3.66
N GLU A 61 -8.39 0.80 3.88
CA GLU A 61 -9.78 0.54 3.46
C GLU A 61 -10.76 1.37 4.27
N ASP A 62 -10.59 1.38 5.60
CA ASP A 62 -11.43 2.08 6.58
C ASP A 62 -10.64 2.23 7.90
N GLU A 63 -11.19 2.90 8.91
CA GLU A 63 -10.62 3.00 10.26
C GLU A 63 -10.61 1.63 10.95
N TYR A 64 -11.69 0.87 10.81
CA TYR A 64 -11.83 -0.49 11.31
C TYR A 64 -12.22 -1.42 10.17
N TYR A 65 -11.50 -2.50 9.98
CA TYR A 65 -11.83 -3.49 8.96
C TYR A 65 -11.38 -4.89 9.34
N ILE A 66 -11.96 -5.92 8.71
CA ILE A 66 -11.53 -7.29 8.85
C ILE A 66 -10.59 -7.62 7.69
N ARG A 67 -9.36 -7.97 8.03
CA ARG A 67 -8.38 -8.44 7.07
C ARG A 67 -8.42 -9.96 6.99
N ARG A 68 -8.61 -10.47 5.79
CA ARG A 68 -8.61 -11.89 5.50
C ARG A 68 -7.25 -12.30 4.93
N ILE A 69 -6.54 -13.15 5.65
CA ILE A 69 -5.21 -13.65 5.26
C ILE A 69 -5.34 -15.14 4.93
N ARG A 70 -4.70 -15.53 3.83
CA ARG A 70 -4.68 -16.90 3.36
C ARG A 70 -3.46 -17.63 3.90
N PHE A 71 -3.70 -18.84 4.42
CA PHE A 71 -2.68 -19.78 4.89
C PHE A 71 -2.85 -21.09 4.13
N GLY A 72 -1.75 -21.81 3.89
CA GLY A 72 -1.85 -23.22 3.46
C GLY A 72 -2.61 -24.04 4.49
N ALA A 73 -3.39 -25.01 4.05
CA ALA A 73 -4.16 -25.86 4.96
C ALA A 73 -3.28 -26.72 5.90
N ASP A 74 -2.01 -26.86 5.53
CA ASP A 74 -0.95 -27.56 6.27
C ASP A 74 -0.09 -26.61 7.16
N SER A 75 -0.46 -25.35 7.28
CA SER A 75 0.32 -24.38 8.05
C SER A 75 0.25 -24.66 9.56
N ASP A 76 1.42 -24.75 10.19
CA ASP A 76 1.57 -24.92 11.65
C ASP A 76 1.00 -23.75 12.48
N MET A 77 0.72 -22.60 11.83
CA MET A 77 0.12 -21.44 12.46
C MET A 77 -1.38 -21.60 12.73
N LEU A 78 -2.08 -22.45 11.97
CA LEU A 78 -3.55 -22.56 12.06
C LEU A 78 -4.04 -23.04 13.43
N PRO A 79 -3.46 -24.08 14.06
CA PRO A 79 -3.89 -24.51 15.38
C PRO A 79 -3.73 -23.41 16.45
N ALA A 80 -2.64 -22.67 16.42
CA ALA A 80 -2.40 -21.57 17.36
C ALA A 80 -3.40 -20.40 17.15
N LEU A 81 -3.75 -20.11 15.90
CA LEU A 81 -4.75 -19.08 15.59
C LEU A 81 -6.17 -19.52 15.99
N GLU A 82 -6.48 -20.78 15.86
CA GLU A 82 -7.77 -21.34 16.31
C GLU A 82 -7.89 -21.33 17.83
N GLU A 83 -6.83 -21.71 18.55
CA GLU A 83 -6.74 -21.64 20.01
C GLU A 83 -6.85 -20.19 20.51
N ALA A 84 -6.27 -19.24 19.77
CA ALA A 84 -6.40 -17.81 20.05
C ALA A 84 -7.77 -17.22 19.72
N GLY A 85 -8.71 -18.01 19.18
CA GLY A 85 -10.09 -17.62 18.92
C GLY A 85 -10.31 -16.85 17.62
N TYR A 86 -9.36 -16.88 16.68
CA TYR A 86 -9.55 -16.28 15.36
C TYR A 86 -10.51 -17.13 14.51
N LYS A 87 -11.34 -16.44 13.73
CA LYS A 87 -12.25 -17.12 12.81
C LYS A 87 -11.48 -17.65 11.61
N ILE A 88 -11.55 -18.96 11.39
CA ILE A 88 -10.91 -19.69 10.30
C ILE A 88 -11.97 -20.34 9.42
N GLU A 89 -11.88 -20.15 8.12
CA GLU A 89 -12.77 -20.78 7.15
C GLU A 89 -11.99 -21.26 5.91
N LYS A 90 -12.56 -22.18 5.14
CA LYS A 90 -11.96 -22.62 3.87
C LYS A 90 -12.04 -21.50 2.84
N ASP A 91 -10.97 -21.31 2.08
CA ASP A 91 -11.00 -20.34 0.97
C ASP A 91 -11.92 -20.85 -0.16
N HIS A 92 -12.71 -19.95 -0.73
CA HIS A 92 -13.69 -20.31 -1.78
C HIS A 92 -13.03 -20.64 -3.13
N TYR A 93 -11.79 -20.20 -3.34
CA TYR A 93 -11.11 -20.31 -4.63
C TYR A 93 -9.99 -21.36 -4.65
N SER A 94 -9.48 -21.72 -3.49
CA SER A 94 -8.33 -22.64 -3.35
C SER A 94 -8.63 -23.72 -2.33
N PRO A 95 -8.76 -25.00 -2.74
CA PRO A 95 -9.19 -26.09 -1.84
C PRO A 95 -8.21 -26.37 -0.69
N ASN A 96 -6.92 -26.13 -0.90
CA ASN A 96 -5.86 -26.33 0.12
C ASN A 96 -5.48 -25.05 0.87
N THR A 97 -6.40 -24.10 0.96
CA THR A 97 -6.14 -22.80 1.58
C THR A 97 -7.20 -22.51 2.63
N MET A 98 -6.75 -22.09 3.81
CA MET A 98 -7.58 -21.57 4.89
C MET A 98 -7.50 -20.05 4.92
N CYS A 99 -8.62 -19.41 5.22
CA CYS A 99 -8.72 -17.96 5.36
C CYS A 99 -8.98 -17.59 6.81
N VAL A 100 -8.09 -16.81 7.40
CA VAL A 100 -8.19 -16.35 8.79
C VAL A 100 -8.57 -14.87 8.80
N GLU A 101 -9.53 -14.49 9.64
CA GLU A 101 -10.03 -13.15 9.78
C GLU A 101 -9.36 -12.43 10.95
N PHE A 102 -8.65 -11.32 10.64
CA PHE A 102 -7.99 -10.47 11.62
C PHE A 102 -8.71 -9.10 11.68
N PRO A 103 -9.20 -8.68 12.87
CA PRO A 103 -9.66 -7.32 13.07
C PRO A 103 -8.47 -6.36 13.04
N VAL A 104 -8.57 -5.30 12.26
CA VAL A 104 -7.53 -4.26 12.13
C VAL A 104 -8.11 -2.91 12.50
N HIS A 105 -7.38 -2.14 13.29
CA HIS A 105 -7.63 -0.74 13.59
C HIS A 105 -6.48 0.11 13.07
N GLU A 106 -6.80 1.11 12.26
CA GLU A 106 -5.85 2.11 11.73
C GLU A 106 -5.80 3.31 12.68
N GLU A 107 -4.89 3.29 13.64
CA GLU A 107 -4.79 4.30 14.70
C GLU A 107 -4.68 5.74 14.19
N HIS A 108 -4.04 5.92 13.03
CA HIS A 108 -3.81 7.25 12.43
C HIS A 108 -4.72 7.52 11.23
N PHE A 109 -5.86 6.84 11.16
CA PHE A 109 -6.82 7.00 10.08
C PHE A 109 -7.28 8.45 9.90
N LYS A 110 -7.27 8.92 8.66
CA LYS A 110 -7.78 10.24 8.27
C LYS A 110 -8.70 10.17 7.06
N LYS A 111 -8.36 9.32 6.11
CA LYS A 111 -9.11 9.11 4.87
C LYS A 111 -8.96 7.67 4.42
N GLY A 112 -10.06 7.05 4.04
CA GLY A 112 -10.08 5.73 3.44
C GLY A 112 -10.08 5.77 1.91
N LYS A 113 -9.80 4.64 1.28
CA LYS A 113 -9.82 4.48 -0.19
C LYS A 113 -11.11 4.96 -0.85
N ARG A 114 -12.23 4.94 -0.12
CA ARG A 114 -13.55 5.34 -0.68
C ARG A 114 -13.68 6.83 -0.90
N GLU A 115 -12.95 7.62 -0.12
CA GLU A 115 -13.01 9.08 -0.13
C GLU A 115 -12.03 9.70 -1.14
N ILE A 116 -11.04 8.92 -1.58
CA ILE A 116 -9.94 9.39 -2.42
C ILE A 116 -10.29 9.25 -3.90
N SER A 117 -10.03 10.26 -4.70
CA SER A 117 -10.17 10.18 -6.15
C SER A 117 -9.02 9.40 -6.80
N MET A 118 -9.23 8.95 -8.03
CA MET A 118 -8.18 8.41 -8.89
C MET A 118 -7.03 9.43 -9.07
N TRP A 119 -7.36 10.69 -9.28
CA TRP A 119 -6.41 11.78 -9.49
C TRP A 119 -5.50 12.03 -8.29
N GLU A 120 -6.05 11.99 -7.07
CA GLU A 120 -5.26 12.16 -5.84
C GLU A 120 -4.25 11.02 -5.68
N GLN A 121 -4.63 9.79 -5.98
CA GLN A 121 -3.73 8.63 -5.93
C GLN A 121 -2.60 8.73 -6.97
N LEU A 122 -2.91 9.14 -8.21
CA LEU A 122 -1.93 9.35 -9.27
C LEU A 122 -0.95 10.47 -8.93
N GLU A 123 -1.43 11.57 -8.38
CA GLU A 123 -0.56 12.70 -8.00
C GLU A 123 0.41 12.32 -6.88
N ILE A 124 -0.02 11.57 -5.87
CA ILE A 124 0.86 11.07 -4.81
C ILE A 124 1.92 10.12 -5.41
N ALA A 125 1.53 9.21 -6.29
CA ALA A 125 2.47 8.32 -6.94
C ALA A 125 3.51 9.08 -7.77
N ALA A 126 3.08 10.09 -8.52
CA ALA A 126 3.96 10.93 -9.32
C ALA A 126 4.93 11.75 -8.47
N GLN A 127 4.50 12.23 -7.29
CA GLN A 127 5.38 12.93 -6.36
C GLN A 127 6.47 11.99 -5.84
N TYR A 128 6.13 10.80 -5.37
CA TYR A 128 7.14 9.83 -4.93
C TYR A 128 8.03 9.34 -6.07
N GLN A 129 7.51 9.20 -7.29
CA GLN A 129 8.32 8.84 -8.46
C GLN A 129 9.35 9.92 -8.78
N HIS A 130 9.00 11.18 -8.60
CA HIS A 130 9.89 12.31 -8.93
C HIS A 130 10.91 12.61 -7.83
N TYR A 131 10.50 12.59 -6.57
CA TYR A 131 11.32 13.08 -5.46
C TYR A 131 12.03 12.00 -4.65
N TRP A 132 11.62 10.73 -4.82
CA TRP A 132 12.18 9.65 -4.02
C TRP A 132 12.66 8.46 -4.83
N ALA A 133 11.85 7.96 -5.77
CA ALA A 133 12.04 6.62 -6.30
C ALA A 133 12.84 6.58 -7.61
N ASP A 134 14.02 6.00 -7.58
CA ASP A 134 14.79 5.64 -8.78
C ASP A 134 14.09 4.54 -9.59
N ASN A 135 13.48 3.58 -8.89
CA ASN A 135 12.68 2.53 -9.50
C ASN A 135 11.21 2.95 -9.67
N SER A 136 10.44 2.14 -10.37
CA SER A 136 9.00 2.37 -10.49
C SER A 136 8.31 2.36 -9.13
N VAL A 137 7.52 3.38 -8.86
CA VAL A 137 6.59 3.39 -7.73
C VAL A 137 5.50 2.37 -7.99
N SER A 138 5.35 1.39 -7.08
CA SER A 138 4.32 0.38 -7.21
C SER A 138 3.01 0.89 -6.61
N ILE A 139 2.02 1.08 -7.47
CA ILE A 139 0.68 1.51 -7.07
C ILE A 139 -0.42 0.80 -7.87
N THR A 140 -1.49 0.46 -7.17
CA THR A 140 -2.78 0.11 -7.78
C THR A 140 -3.77 1.22 -7.48
N VAL A 141 -4.03 2.05 -8.48
CA VAL A 141 -4.98 3.15 -8.39
C VAL A 141 -6.40 2.60 -8.45
N THR A 142 -7.16 2.84 -7.40
CA THR A 142 -8.57 2.45 -7.38
C THR A 142 -9.44 3.59 -7.88
N PHE A 143 -10.39 3.29 -8.78
CA PHE A 143 -11.25 4.30 -9.38
C PHE A 143 -12.74 3.98 -9.20
N LYS A 144 -13.56 5.03 -9.11
CA LYS A 144 -15.01 4.93 -9.10
C LYS A 144 -15.54 4.69 -10.52
N PRO A 145 -16.72 4.06 -10.69
CA PRO A 145 -17.29 3.86 -12.03
C PRO A 145 -17.38 5.14 -12.87
N GLU A 146 -17.65 6.27 -12.23
CA GLU A 146 -17.77 7.59 -12.85
C GLU A 146 -16.42 8.13 -13.36
N GLU A 147 -15.32 7.70 -12.75
CA GLU A 147 -13.95 8.09 -13.11
C GLU A 147 -13.41 7.27 -14.30
N ALA A 148 -14.08 6.19 -14.70
CA ALA A 148 -13.60 5.26 -15.73
C ALA A 148 -13.34 5.94 -17.08
N THR A 149 -14.17 6.90 -17.47
CA THR A 149 -14.01 7.66 -18.72
C THR A 149 -12.81 8.59 -18.74
N GLN A 150 -12.30 8.93 -17.57
CA GLN A 150 -11.16 9.84 -17.37
C GLN A 150 -9.79 9.10 -17.37
N ILE A 151 -9.79 7.77 -17.44
CA ILE A 151 -8.53 6.99 -17.39
C ILE A 151 -7.60 7.34 -18.54
N LYS A 152 -8.14 7.59 -19.73
CA LYS A 152 -7.36 8.00 -20.91
C LYS A 152 -6.63 9.31 -20.64
N ASP A 153 -7.37 10.33 -20.20
CA ASP A 153 -6.83 11.66 -19.92
C ASP A 153 -5.79 11.60 -18.78
N ALA A 154 -6.05 10.73 -17.77
CA ALA A 154 -5.11 10.49 -16.69
C ALA A 154 -3.81 9.86 -17.20
N LEU A 155 -3.87 8.86 -18.07
CA LEU A 155 -2.68 8.26 -18.67
C LEU A 155 -1.87 9.27 -19.48
N GLU A 156 -2.52 10.08 -20.31
CA GLU A 156 -1.87 11.15 -21.07
C GLU A 156 -1.19 12.19 -20.15
N MET A 157 -1.87 12.60 -19.08
CA MET A 157 -1.34 13.60 -18.14
C MET A 157 -0.13 13.09 -17.34
N TYR A 158 -0.10 11.81 -17.01
CA TYR A 158 0.97 11.21 -16.19
C TYR A 158 1.99 10.40 -16.97
N GLU A 159 1.92 10.35 -18.30
CA GLU A 159 2.82 9.58 -19.18
C GLU A 159 4.31 9.80 -18.86
N THR A 160 4.72 11.04 -18.69
CA THR A 160 6.13 11.41 -18.40
C THR A 160 6.47 11.40 -16.91
N ARG A 161 5.47 11.26 -16.03
CA ARG A 161 5.62 11.39 -14.57
C ARG A 161 5.59 10.06 -13.82
N LEU A 162 5.07 9.01 -14.43
CA LEU A 162 4.98 7.67 -13.86
C LEU A 162 5.62 6.64 -14.79
N LYS A 163 6.33 5.67 -14.23
CA LYS A 163 6.94 4.57 -14.99
C LYS A 163 5.96 3.43 -15.25
N ALA A 164 5.05 3.19 -14.32
CA ALA A 164 3.98 2.21 -14.45
C ALA A 164 2.84 2.55 -13.50
N VAL A 165 1.63 2.14 -13.86
CA VAL A 165 0.43 2.25 -13.01
C VAL A 165 -0.52 1.11 -13.32
N SER A 166 -1.18 0.58 -12.29
CA SER A 166 -2.27 -0.39 -12.42
C SER A 166 -3.58 0.25 -11.97
N PHE A 167 -4.66 -0.04 -12.68
CA PHE A 167 -6.00 0.45 -12.34
C PHE A 167 -6.89 -0.69 -11.87
N LEU A 168 -7.65 -0.44 -10.80
CA LEU A 168 -8.62 -1.38 -10.26
C LEU A 168 -9.97 -0.69 -10.03
N LYS A 169 -11.01 -1.16 -10.71
CA LYS A 169 -12.37 -0.66 -10.51
C LYS A 169 -12.86 -1.01 -9.11
N ARG A 170 -13.35 -0.02 -8.37
CA ARG A 170 -14.00 -0.24 -7.08
C ARG A 170 -15.29 -1.03 -7.29
N LYS A 171 -15.42 -2.15 -6.59
CA LYS A 171 -16.68 -2.89 -6.55
C LYS A 171 -17.69 -2.09 -5.73
N LYS A 172 -18.96 -2.00 -6.21
CA LYS A 172 -20.06 -1.62 -5.32
C LYS A 172 -20.11 -2.68 -4.23
N GLN A 173 -19.79 -2.31 -3.00
CA GLN A 173 -20.02 -3.20 -1.88
C GLN A 173 -21.54 -3.30 -1.70
N LEU A 174 -22.08 -4.49 -1.79
CA LEU A 174 -23.31 -4.81 -1.08
C LEU A 174 -23.03 -4.46 0.39
N ILE A 175 -23.81 -3.55 0.95
CA ILE A 175 -23.79 -3.20 2.36
C ILE A 175 -24.20 -4.48 3.09
N GLY A 176 -23.23 -5.29 3.45
CA GLY A 176 -23.37 -6.53 4.19
C GLY A 176 -22.68 -6.35 5.52
N LEU A 177 -23.48 -6.09 6.56
CA LEU A 177 -23.17 -6.16 7.98
C LEU A 177 -21.82 -5.56 8.40
N ILE A 178 -21.84 -4.27 8.67
CA ILE A 178 -21.04 -3.73 9.78
C ILE A 178 -21.64 -4.38 11.03
N CYS A 179 -21.03 -5.45 11.48
CA CYS A 179 -21.30 -5.99 12.80
C CYS A 179 -20.79 -4.91 13.77
N SER A 180 -21.72 -4.11 14.31
CA SER A 180 -21.45 -3.25 15.45
C SER A 180 -21.00 -4.15 16.60
N LEU A 181 -19.71 -4.32 16.76
CA LEU A 181 -19.14 -4.85 17.99
C LEU A 181 -19.37 -3.81 19.09
N ASN A 182 -20.48 -3.96 19.80
CA ASN A 182 -20.63 -3.36 21.12
C ASN A 182 -19.58 -3.99 22.03
N LEU A 183 -18.41 -3.40 22.07
CA LEU A 183 -17.45 -3.64 23.14
C LEU A 183 -17.98 -2.96 24.40
N LYS A 184 -18.56 -3.78 25.31
CA LYS A 184 -18.74 -3.41 26.71
C LYS A 184 -17.44 -3.61 27.46
#